data_deb1f902086b1122ce4815a17aeb3c84
#
_entry.id   deb1f902086b1122ce4815a17aeb3c84
#
_cell.length_a   1.000
_cell.length_b   1.000
_cell.length_c   1.000
_cell.angle_alpha   90.00
_cell.angle_beta   90.00
_cell.angle_gamma   90.00
#
_symmetry.space_group_name_H-M   'P 1'
#
loop_
_entity.id
_entity.type
_entity.pdbx_description
1 polymer ?
#
loop_
_entity_poly.entity_id
_entity_poly.type
_entity_poly.pdbx_seq_one_letter_code
_entity_poly.pdbx_strand_id
1 'polypeptide(L)'
;MASFGKLLRTSCLLSVLLITSCGLVDLLNTPSTSSDLTEAEVIEGLKAALSVGIDSASSELSVIGGYYLNNAVKILLPPDVSQAIAYADQVQGELAAAQSVLDLLGITAFDLSPLIGARDSLERSMNRAAETAAPLSVSIFKNAITGISIADGFSILKGDSTAATVYLKGKTFNPLTDVYQPFVDSALQKVGAQRLWQQFSNNYNSFASFYRSLPSAVTSLISPLPFDTLQTNLALYTTQKGLDGLFYMVGQEEIRIRHDPVARVSEILRKVFGTLTTN
;
A
#
# COMPACT_ATOMS: atom_id res chain seq x y z
N MET A 1 23.24 14.69 91.34
CA MET A 1 22.25 15.45 92.08
C MET A 1 20.93 15.11 91.44
N ALA A 2 20.20 14.23 92.05
CA ALA A 2 19.04 14.45 92.92
C ALA A 2 17.87 14.96 92.02
N SER A 3 16.68 14.45 92.04
CA SER A 3 15.91 13.71 93.03
C SER A 3 14.54 13.45 92.43
N PHE A 4 13.95 12.25 92.59
CA PHE A 4 12.66 12.02 93.21
C PHE A 4 11.44 12.78 92.64
N GLY A 5 10.32 12.22 92.34
CA GLY A 5 9.60 11.09 92.98
C GLY A 5 8.17 10.96 92.47
N LYS A 6 7.69 9.75 92.66
CA LYS A 6 6.34 9.32 93.19
C LYS A 6 5.15 9.51 92.27
N LEU A 7 4.60 8.45 91.68
CA LEU A 7 3.59 7.53 92.29
C LEU A 7 2.26 8.20 92.70
N LEU A 8 1.19 7.88 91.95
CA LEU A 8 -0.06 7.42 92.53
C LEU A 8 -1.10 7.02 91.45
N ARG A 9 -1.37 5.77 91.35
CA ARG A 9 -2.61 4.99 91.48
C ARG A 9 -3.90 5.80 91.33
N THR A 10 -4.79 5.32 90.38
CA THR A 10 -6.13 4.69 90.67
C THR A 10 -6.84 4.56 89.29
N SER A 11 -7.12 3.40 88.84
CA SER A 11 -8.32 2.62 88.99
C SER A 11 -9.57 3.07 88.22
N CYS A 12 -10.04 2.16 87.36
CA CYS A 12 -11.43 1.90 86.99
C CYS A 12 -12.14 2.83 86.00
N LEU A 13 -12.43 2.39 84.82
CA LEU A 13 -13.80 1.91 84.53
C LEU A 13 -13.88 1.41 83.07
N LEU A 14 -14.32 0.20 82.97
CA LEU A 14 -14.76 -0.52 81.81
C LEU A 14 -15.93 0.25 81.16
N SER A 15 -15.79 0.70 79.94
CA SER A 15 -16.91 1.08 79.08
C SER A 15 -16.70 0.49 77.68
N VAL A 16 -17.41 -0.60 77.46
CA VAL A 16 -17.62 -1.21 76.18
C VAL A 16 -18.39 -0.23 75.32
N LEU A 17 -17.72 0.28 74.25
CA LEU A 17 -18.40 0.94 73.15
C LEU A 17 -18.26 0.08 71.91
N LEU A 18 -19.34 -0.66 71.68
CA LEU A 18 -19.61 -1.29 70.35
C LEU A 18 -19.75 -0.18 69.33
N ILE A 19 -18.69 0.11 68.59
CA ILE A 19 -18.78 0.89 67.37
C ILE A 19 -18.87 -0.09 66.21
N THR A 20 -20.07 -0.19 65.71
CA THR A 20 -20.43 -0.84 64.45
C THR A 20 -19.48 -0.37 63.36
N SER A 21 -18.55 -1.22 62.98
CA SER A 21 -17.70 -1.08 61.79
C SER A 21 -18.53 -1.44 60.56
N CYS A 22 -19.28 -0.47 60.07
CA CYS A 22 -19.88 -0.52 58.75
C CYS A 22 -19.38 0.72 57.99
N GLY A 23 -18.37 0.59 57.16
CA GLY A 23 -17.93 1.73 56.37
C GLY A 23 -16.47 1.72 55.90
N LEU A 24 -15.70 0.64 56.08
CA LEU A 24 -14.31 0.62 55.62
C LEU A 24 -13.99 -0.50 54.64
N VAL A 25 -15.02 -1.11 54.04
CA VAL A 25 -14.84 -2.14 53.01
C VAL A 25 -15.02 -1.55 51.61
N ASP A 26 -15.61 -0.34 51.50
CA ASP A 26 -15.84 0.31 50.18
C ASP A 26 -14.63 1.09 49.64
N LEU A 27 -13.52 1.24 50.41
CA LEU A 27 -12.32 1.92 49.94
C LEU A 27 -11.28 0.97 49.31
N LEU A 28 -11.50 -0.33 49.29
CA LEU A 28 -10.63 -1.32 48.67
C LEU A 28 -11.25 -1.94 47.40
N ASN A 29 -12.48 -1.59 47.08
CA ASN A 29 -13.06 -1.83 45.77
C ASN A 29 -12.86 -0.61 44.91
N THR A 30 -11.63 -0.25 44.63
CA THR A 30 -11.35 0.39 43.34
C THR A 30 -11.84 -0.61 42.30
N PRO A 31 -12.86 -0.28 41.47
CA PRO A 31 -13.10 -1.06 40.31
C PRO A 31 -11.79 -1.00 39.55
N SER A 32 -11.08 -2.12 39.46
CA SER A 32 -10.16 -2.35 38.37
C SER A 32 -10.98 -2.14 37.10
N THR A 33 -11.00 -0.93 36.59
CA THR A 33 -11.47 -0.63 35.24
C THR A 33 -10.47 -1.25 34.29
N SER A 34 -10.44 -2.58 34.24
CA SER A 34 -10.26 -3.26 32.98
C SER A 34 -11.53 -2.93 32.20
N SER A 35 -11.59 -1.74 31.62
CA SER A 35 -12.64 -1.42 30.67
C SER A 35 -12.42 -2.37 29.52
N ASP A 36 -13.18 -3.48 29.53
CA ASP A 36 -13.19 -4.41 28.42
C ASP A 36 -13.48 -3.58 27.17
N LEU A 37 -12.67 -3.76 26.14
CA LEU A 37 -12.86 -3.07 24.88
C LEU A 37 -14.26 -3.39 24.35
N THR A 38 -15.00 -2.36 23.99
CA THR A 38 -16.25 -2.51 23.26
C THR A 38 -15.97 -2.73 21.77
N GLU A 39 -16.88 -3.40 21.09
CA GLU A 39 -16.81 -3.59 19.63
C GLU A 39 -16.67 -2.24 18.89
N ALA A 40 -17.39 -1.21 19.35
CA ALA A 40 -17.29 0.14 18.78
C ALA A 40 -15.90 0.75 18.92
N GLU A 41 -15.26 0.61 20.07
CA GLU A 41 -13.89 1.09 20.29
C GLU A 41 -12.86 0.33 19.44
N VAL A 42 -13.05 -0.98 19.30
CA VAL A 42 -12.19 -1.79 18.41
C VAL A 42 -12.32 -1.32 16.98
N ILE A 43 -13.54 -1.13 16.48
CA ILE A 43 -13.79 -0.61 15.12
C ILE A 43 -13.17 0.78 14.93
N GLU A 44 -13.34 1.67 15.91
CA GLU A 44 -12.72 3.00 15.89
C GLU A 44 -11.18 2.91 15.84
N GLY A 45 -10.58 2.06 16.67
CA GLY A 45 -9.14 1.82 16.68
C GLY A 45 -8.61 1.27 15.36
N LEU A 46 -9.32 0.30 14.75
CA LEU A 46 -8.95 -0.24 13.44
C LEU A 46 -9.03 0.83 12.33
N LYS A 47 -10.09 1.64 12.31
CA LYS A 47 -10.22 2.76 11.37
C LYS A 47 -9.15 3.83 11.60
N ALA A 48 -8.81 4.12 12.86
CA ALA A 48 -7.73 5.04 13.20
C ALA A 48 -6.37 4.53 12.71
N ALA A 49 -6.08 3.24 12.89
CA ALA A 49 -4.84 2.64 12.38
C ALA A 49 -4.72 2.73 10.85
N LEU A 50 -5.81 2.42 10.14
CA LEU A 50 -5.86 2.55 8.69
C LEU A 50 -5.70 4.01 8.22
N SER A 51 -6.26 4.97 8.97
CA SER A 51 -6.12 6.42 8.68
C SER A 51 -4.69 6.91 8.89
N VAL A 52 -4.02 6.49 9.95
CA VAL A 52 -2.59 6.77 10.16
C VAL A 52 -1.76 6.09 9.08
N GLY A 53 -2.12 4.85 8.72
CA GLY A 53 -1.45 4.10 7.67
C GLY A 53 -1.47 4.81 6.32
N ILE A 54 -2.61 5.36 5.89
CA ILE A 54 -2.67 6.07 4.59
C ILE A 54 -1.93 7.42 4.63
N ASP A 55 -1.94 8.14 5.75
CA ASP A 55 -1.16 9.36 5.90
C ASP A 55 0.35 9.07 5.77
N SER A 56 0.85 8.04 6.46
CA SER A 56 2.24 7.57 6.36
C SER A 56 2.58 7.09 4.95
N ALA A 57 1.78 6.19 4.39
CA ALA A 57 1.98 5.65 3.05
C ALA A 57 2.04 6.74 1.97
N SER A 58 1.09 7.69 2.02
CA SER A 58 1.06 8.82 1.08
C SER A 58 2.30 9.70 1.21
N SER A 59 2.71 10.00 2.45
CA SER A 59 3.91 10.82 2.71
C SER A 59 5.18 10.17 2.16
N GLU A 60 5.36 8.87 2.38
CA GLU A 60 6.53 8.13 1.93
C GLU A 60 6.55 7.92 0.42
N LEU A 61 5.39 7.68 -0.19
CA LEU A 61 5.27 7.38 -1.62
C LEU A 61 5.19 8.62 -2.51
N SER A 62 4.87 9.80 -1.98
CA SER A 62 4.75 11.04 -2.76
C SER A 62 6.09 11.71 -3.10
N VAL A 63 7.18 11.31 -2.47
CA VAL A 63 8.50 11.86 -2.75
C VAL A 63 9.08 11.28 -4.05
N ILE A 64 10.08 11.98 -4.61
CA ILE A 64 10.79 11.49 -5.79
C ILE A 64 11.49 10.16 -5.44
N GLY A 65 11.16 9.10 -6.15
CA GLY A 65 11.68 7.77 -5.90
C GLY A 65 10.90 6.97 -4.87
N GLY A 66 9.81 7.52 -4.31
CA GLY A 66 8.97 6.81 -3.34
C GLY A 66 8.42 5.49 -3.86
N TYR A 67 8.02 5.46 -5.14
CA TYR A 67 7.72 4.21 -5.85
C TYR A 67 8.94 3.65 -6.57
N TYR A 68 9.61 4.47 -7.40
CA TYR A 68 10.64 3.98 -8.33
C TYR A 68 11.84 3.33 -7.65
N LEU A 69 12.30 3.88 -6.52
CA LEU A 69 13.47 3.38 -5.78
C LEU A 69 13.09 2.39 -4.66
N ASN A 70 11.82 2.15 -4.42
CA ASN A 70 11.34 1.21 -3.42
C ASN A 70 10.92 -0.10 -4.10
N ASN A 71 11.79 -1.11 -4.06
CA ASN A 71 11.58 -2.40 -4.72
C ASN A 71 10.29 -3.12 -4.29
N ALA A 72 9.75 -2.84 -3.09
CA ALA A 72 8.53 -3.46 -2.60
C ALA A 72 7.26 -2.95 -3.29
N VAL A 73 7.29 -1.72 -3.82
CA VAL A 73 6.13 -1.05 -4.41
C VAL A 73 6.38 -0.52 -5.81
N LYS A 74 7.60 -0.69 -6.33
CA LYS A 74 7.96 -0.26 -7.68
C LYS A 74 7.00 -0.81 -8.73
N ILE A 75 6.46 0.07 -9.55
CA ILE A 75 5.58 -0.28 -10.65
C ILE A 75 6.44 -0.71 -11.84
N LEU A 76 6.42 -1.99 -12.13
CA LEU A 76 7.07 -2.55 -13.31
C LEU A 76 6.19 -2.34 -14.55
N LEU A 77 6.78 -2.48 -15.74
CA LEU A 77 6.02 -2.42 -16.99
C LEU A 77 4.92 -3.50 -17.03
N PRO A 78 3.79 -3.24 -17.70
CA PRO A 78 2.81 -4.27 -18.01
C PRO A 78 3.47 -5.49 -18.67
N PRO A 79 3.00 -6.72 -18.39
CA PRO A 79 3.62 -7.94 -18.90
C PRO A 79 3.70 -7.99 -20.43
N ASP A 80 2.66 -7.56 -21.13
CA ASP A 80 2.61 -7.49 -22.59
C ASP A 80 3.63 -6.47 -23.17
N VAL A 81 3.80 -5.33 -22.49
CA VAL A 81 4.81 -4.32 -22.86
C VAL A 81 6.23 -4.88 -22.66
N SER A 82 6.47 -5.53 -21.53
CA SER A 82 7.76 -6.16 -21.24
C SER A 82 8.08 -7.25 -22.25
N GLN A 83 7.09 -8.05 -22.65
CA GLN A 83 7.23 -9.09 -23.67
C GLN A 83 7.47 -8.49 -25.06
N ALA A 84 6.77 -7.41 -25.42
CA ALA A 84 6.97 -6.72 -26.68
C ALA A 84 8.40 -6.14 -26.81
N ILE A 85 8.96 -5.60 -25.73
CA ILE A 85 10.34 -5.10 -25.70
C ILE A 85 11.34 -6.26 -25.82
N ALA A 86 11.15 -7.35 -25.08
CA ALA A 86 12.03 -8.52 -25.16
C ALA A 86 12.00 -9.15 -26.57
N TYR A 87 10.82 -9.23 -27.16
CA TYR A 87 10.64 -9.67 -28.53
C TYR A 87 11.34 -8.76 -29.53
N ALA A 88 11.22 -7.44 -29.40
CA ALA A 88 11.89 -6.48 -30.27
C ALA A 88 13.43 -6.63 -30.22
N ASP A 89 13.99 -6.84 -29.02
CA ASP A 89 15.43 -7.08 -28.84
C ASP A 89 15.89 -8.37 -29.53
N GLN A 90 15.12 -9.45 -29.38
CA GLN A 90 15.39 -10.74 -30.05
C GLN A 90 15.30 -10.60 -31.57
N VAL A 91 14.22 -10.03 -32.10
CA VAL A 91 13.98 -9.92 -33.55
C VAL A 91 14.93 -8.96 -34.21
N GLN A 92 15.44 -7.95 -33.53
CA GLN A 92 16.49 -7.07 -34.08
C GLN A 92 17.73 -7.89 -34.44
N GLY A 93 18.14 -8.85 -33.62
CA GLY A 93 19.23 -9.78 -33.93
C GLY A 93 18.90 -10.73 -35.08
N GLU A 94 17.68 -11.24 -35.14
CA GLU A 94 17.22 -12.12 -36.22
C GLU A 94 17.13 -11.39 -37.57
N LEU A 95 16.63 -10.14 -37.62
CA LEU A 95 16.61 -9.31 -38.80
C LEU A 95 18.03 -8.97 -39.29
N ALA A 96 18.95 -8.69 -38.38
CA ALA A 96 20.35 -8.48 -38.73
C ALA A 96 21.00 -9.72 -39.35
N ALA A 97 20.67 -10.91 -38.82
CA ALA A 97 21.13 -12.18 -39.41
C ALA A 97 20.49 -12.47 -40.77
N ALA A 98 19.27 -12.00 -41.02
CA ALA A 98 18.55 -12.15 -42.28
C ALA A 98 18.88 -11.04 -43.31
N GLN A 99 19.80 -10.10 -43.01
CA GLN A 99 20.06 -8.89 -43.82
C GLN A 99 20.33 -9.19 -45.28
N SER A 100 21.11 -10.21 -45.59
CA SER A 100 21.42 -10.59 -47.00
C SER A 100 20.17 -11.01 -47.78
N VAL A 101 19.17 -11.64 -47.11
CA VAL A 101 17.90 -12.01 -47.74
C VAL A 101 17.04 -10.76 -47.93
N LEU A 102 17.02 -9.85 -46.95
CA LEU A 102 16.32 -8.57 -47.06
C LEU A 102 16.86 -7.73 -48.21
N ASP A 103 18.17 -7.61 -48.30
CA ASP A 103 18.85 -6.87 -49.39
C ASP A 103 18.53 -7.45 -50.77
N LEU A 104 18.52 -8.80 -50.90
CA LEU A 104 18.16 -9.48 -52.15
C LEU A 104 16.72 -9.17 -52.58
N LEU A 105 15.82 -9.00 -51.58
CA LEU A 105 14.41 -8.70 -51.83
C LEU A 105 14.11 -7.20 -51.91
N GLY A 106 15.12 -6.34 -51.72
CA GLY A 106 14.96 -4.88 -51.68
C GLY A 106 14.17 -4.37 -50.50
N ILE A 107 14.17 -5.13 -49.36
CA ILE A 107 13.43 -4.80 -48.14
C ILE A 107 14.38 -4.10 -47.15
N THR A 108 14.03 -2.90 -46.71
CA THR A 108 14.76 -2.23 -45.64
C THR A 108 14.30 -2.80 -44.28
N ALA A 109 15.27 -3.18 -43.43
CA ALA A 109 14.98 -3.66 -42.09
C ALA A 109 14.30 -2.57 -41.24
N PHE A 110 13.38 -2.95 -40.38
CA PHE A 110 12.71 -2.05 -39.46
C PHE A 110 13.63 -1.73 -38.26
N ASP A 111 13.73 -0.44 -37.90
CA ASP A 111 14.48 -0.03 -36.71
C ASP A 111 13.67 -0.26 -35.43
N LEU A 112 14.11 -1.22 -34.63
CA LEU A 112 13.47 -1.58 -33.34
C LEU A 112 14.10 -0.86 -32.14
N SER A 113 15.16 -0.08 -32.33
CA SER A 113 15.84 0.64 -31.23
C SER A 113 14.90 1.52 -30.40
N PRO A 114 13.89 2.22 -30.98
CA PRO A 114 12.95 3.00 -30.18
C PRO A 114 12.08 2.17 -29.25
N LEU A 115 11.77 0.91 -29.59
CA LEU A 115 11.03 0.00 -28.73
C LEU A 115 11.92 -0.51 -27.59
N ILE A 116 13.12 -0.95 -27.92
CA ILE A 116 14.08 -1.50 -26.96
C ILE A 116 14.47 -0.44 -25.92
N GLY A 117 14.75 0.78 -26.37
CA GLY A 117 15.16 1.92 -25.52
C GLY A 117 14.04 2.52 -24.67
N ALA A 118 12.77 2.13 -24.88
CA ALA A 118 11.64 2.73 -24.17
C ALA A 118 11.46 2.23 -22.72
N ARG A 119 12.05 1.07 -22.35
CA ARG A 119 11.86 0.39 -21.06
C ARG A 119 11.97 1.33 -19.86
N ASP A 120 13.14 1.91 -19.67
CA ASP A 120 13.46 2.71 -18.47
C ASP A 120 12.65 4.00 -18.40
N SER A 121 12.40 4.64 -19.55
CA SER A 121 11.64 5.88 -19.58
C SER A 121 10.15 5.66 -19.28
N LEU A 122 9.55 4.60 -19.81
CA LEU A 122 8.17 4.22 -19.49
C LEU A 122 8.02 3.83 -18.01
N GLU A 123 8.88 2.93 -17.53
CA GLU A 123 8.83 2.46 -16.13
C GLU A 123 9.01 3.63 -15.15
N ARG A 124 10.01 4.48 -15.38
CA ARG A 124 10.24 5.66 -14.54
C ARG A 124 9.07 6.64 -14.58
N SER A 125 8.48 6.88 -15.75
CA SER A 125 7.37 7.82 -15.88
C SER A 125 6.08 7.31 -15.23
N MET A 126 5.79 6.02 -15.28
CA MET A 126 4.67 5.41 -14.56
C MET A 126 4.81 5.56 -13.04
N ASN A 127 5.99 5.23 -12.50
CA ASN A 127 6.29 5.41 -11.08
C ASN A 127 6.18 6.88 -10.67
N ARG A 128 6.71 7.80 -11.50
CA ARG A 128 6.60 9.24 -11.25
C ARG A 128 5.15 9.74 -11.24
N ALA A 129 4.30 9.18 -12.09
CA ALA A 129 2.87 9.48 -12.07
C ALA A 129 2.21 9.00 -10.77
N ALA A 130 2.53 7.79 -10.29
CA ALA A 130 2.06 7.27 -9.01
C ALA A 130 2.52 8.14 -7.83
N GLU A 131 3.80 8.55 -7.79
CA GLU A 131 4.34 9.50 -6.81
C GLU A 131 3.58 10.84 -6.82
N THR A 132 3.29 11.36 -8.00
CA THR A 132 2.56 12.63 -8.17
C THR A 132 1.10 12.52 -7.72
N ALA A 133 0.47 11.37 -7.93
CA ALA A 133 -0.93 11.10 -7.55
C ALA A 133 -1.09 10.71 -6.07
N ALA A 134 -0.05 10.15 -5.42
CA ALA A 134 -0.14 9.62 -4.06
C ALA A 134 -0.76 10.59 -3.03
N PRO A 135 -0.49 11.91 -2.99
CA PRO A 135 -1.14 12.82 -2.04
C PRO A 135 -2.66 12.88 -2.18
N LEU A 136 -3.19 12.66 -3.39
CA LEU A 136 -4.61 12.72 -3.67
C LEU A 136 -5.35 11.47 -3.16
N SER A 137 -4.63 10.38 -2.89
CA SER A 137 -5.21 9.15 -2.34
C SER A 137 -5.72 9.32 -0.91
N VAL A 138 -5.13 10.21 -0.11
CA VAL A 138 -5.45 10.37 1.33
C VAL A 138 -6.93 10.60 1.57
N SER A 139 -7.52 11.61 0.91
CA SER A 139 -8.95 11.92 1.08
C SER A 139 -9.85 10.78 0.60
N ILE A 140 -9.48 10.14 -0.50
CA ILE A 140 -10.23 9.04 -1.11
C ILE A 140 -10.24 7.83 -0.16
N PHE A 141 -9.07 7.45 0.37
CA PHE A 141 -8.95 6.36 1.35
C PHE A 141 -9.67 6.68 2.66
N LYS A 142 -9.51 7.89 3.22
CA LYS A 142 -10.20 8.28 4.46
C LYS A 142 -11.73 8.22 4.32
N ASN A 143 -12.27 8.62 3.17
CA ASN A 143 -13.69 8.46 2.89
C ASN A 143 -14.10 6.98 2.85
N ALA A 144 -13.31 6.13 2.20
CA ALA A 144 -13.56 4.68 2.17
C ALA A 144 -13.47 4.06 3.57
N ILE A 145 -12.45 4.41 4.36
CA ILE A 145 -12.27 3.95 5.75
C ILE A 145 -13.46 4.36 6.62
N THR A 146 -13.92 5.59 6.50
CA THR A 146 -15.07 6.09 7.26
C THR A 146 -16.35 5.35 6.89
N GLY A 147 -16.58 5.13 5.59
CA GLY A 147 -17.80 4.52 5.07
C GLY A 147 -17.87 2.99 5.21
N ILE A 148 -16.74 2.32 5.47
CA ILE A 148 -16.72 0.86 5.55
C ILE A 148 -17.39 0.36 6.84
N SER A 149 -18.27 -0.63 6.70
CA SER A 149 -18.82 -1.37 7.85
C SER A 149 -17.89 -2.52 8.20
N ILE A 150 -17.48 -2.58 9.46
CA ILE A 150 -16.70 -3.68 10.02
C ILE A 150 -17.66 -4.53 10.84
N ALA A 151 -17.93 -5.76 10.38
CA ALA A 151 -18.91 -6.63 11.00
C ALA A 151 -18.37 -7.39 12.23
N ASP A 152 -17.04 -7.56 12.31
CA ASP A 152 -16.37 -8.29 13.39
C ASP A 152 -15.00 -7.65 13.64
N GLY A 153 -15.00 -6.58 14.44
CA GLY A 153 -13.80 -5.84 14.79
C GLY A 153 -12.81 -6.66 15.62
N PHE A 154 -13.30 -7.48 16.54
CA PHE A 154 -12.44 -8.33 17.37
C PHE A 154 -11.72 -9.41 16.55
N SER A 155 -12.39 -10.01 15.56
CA SER A 155 -11.76 -10.99 14.68
C SER A 155 -10.62 -10.36 13.88
N ILE A 156 -10.84 -9.14 13.35
CA ILE A 156 -9.81 -8.40 12.65
C ILE A 156 -8.67 -7.98 13.60
N LEU A 157 -8.99 -7.49 14.79
CA LEU A 157 -8.00 -7.10 15.79
C LEU A 157 -7.07 -8.26 16.18
N LYS A 158 -7.65 -9.44 16.38
CA LYS A 158 -6.91 -10.67 16.75
C LYS A 158 -6.34 -11.43 15.56
N GLY A 159 -6.63 -10.99 14.35
CA GLY A 159 -6.14 -11.57 13.10
C GLY A 159 -4.66 -11.25 12.85
N ASP A 160 -4.21 -11.56 11.63
CA ASP A 160 -2.84 -11.32 11.18
C ASP A 160 -2.45 -9.84 11.29
N SER A 161 -1.14 -9.57 11.25
CA SER A 161 -0.58 -8.24 11.44
C SER A 161 -1.05 -7.18 10.44
N THR A 162 -1.68 -7.59 9.34
CA THR A 162 -2.25 -6.72 8.29
C THR A 162 -3.74 -6.95 8.07
N ALA A 163 -4.44 -7.57 9.03
CA ALA A 163 -5.83 -8.00 8.87
C ALA A 163 -6.79 -6.86 8.52
N ALA A 164 -6.62 -5.66 9.12
CA ALA A 164 -7.47 -4.51 8.81
C ALA A 164 -7.20 -3.97 7.40
N THR A 165 -5.94 -3.92 6.99
CA THR A 165 -5.53 -3.52 5.62
C THR A 165 -6.08 -4.49 4.58
N VAL A 166 -5.97 -5.80 4.80
CA VAL A 166 -6.51 -6.83 3.91
C VAL A 166 -8.04 -6.72 3.82
N TYR A 167 -8.72 -6.52 4.95
CA TYR A 167 -10.17 -6.30 4.97
C TYR A 167 -10.56 -5.05 4.17
N LEU A 168 -9.89 -3.91 4.39
CA LEU A 168 -10.14 -2.67 3.66
C LEU A 168 -9.91 -2.90 2.16
N LYS A 169 -8.77 -3.49 1.77
CA LYS A 169 -8.44 -3.77 0.36
C LYS A 169 -9.51 -4.63 -0.30
N GLY A 170 -9.91 -5.72 0.34
CA GLY A 170 -10.92 -6.64 -0.19
C GLY A 170 -12.30 -5.99 -0.44
N LYS A 171 -12.66 -4.99 0.38
CA LYS A 171 -13.93 -4.27 0.25
C LYS A 171 -13.89 -3.06 -0.69
N THR A 172 -12.72 -2.46 -0.86
CA THR A 172 -12.64 -1.12 -1.46
C THR A 172 -11.73 -1.02 -2.69
N PHE A 173 -10.96 -2.04 -3.04
CA PHE A 173 -9.97 -1.95 -4.13
C PHE A 173 -10.57 -1.49 -5.46
N ASN A 174 -11.64 -2.13 -5.91
CA ASN A 174 -12.29 -1.75 -7.19
C ASN A 174 -12.93 -0.35 -7.13
N PRO A 175 -13.78 -0.02 -6.13
CA PRO A 175 -14.29 1.34 -5.99
C PRO A 175 -13.19 2.41 -5.89
N LEU A 176 -12.09 2.12 -5.19
CA LEU A 176 -10.94 3.02 -5.11
C LEU A 176 -10.25 3.18 -6.47
N THR A 177 -10.14 2.10 -7.24
CA THR A 177 -9.58 2.14 -8.60
C THR A 177 -10.38 3.13 -9.46
N ASP A 178 -11.70 3.02 -9.47
CA ASP A 178 -12.57 3.88 -10.28
C ASP A 178 -12.45 5.36 -9.91
N VAL A 179 -12.42 5.66 -8.60
CA VAL A 179 -12.34 7.05 -8.12
C VAL A 179 -10.92 7.62 -8.29
N TYR A 180 -9.88 6.79 -8.16
CA TYR A 180 -8.49 7.25 -8.18
C TYR A 180 -7.90 7.33 -9.59
N GLN A 181 -8.39 6.50 -10.54
CA GLN A 181 -7.87 6.45 -11.91
C GLN A 181 -7.81 7.81 -12.61
N PRO A 182 -8.81 8.71 -12.54
CA PRO A 182 -8.72 10.02 -13.19
C PRO A 182 -7.54 10.88 -12.68
N PHE A 183 -7.20 10.75 -11.40
CA PHE A 183 -6.06 11.48 -10.82
C PHE A 183 -4.72 10.92 -11.31
N VAL A 184 -4.61 9.59 -11.39
CA VAL A 184 -3.43 8.93 -11.96
C VAL A 184 -3.29 9.24 -13.45
N ASP A 185 -4.38 9.25 -14.21
CA ASP A 185 -4.37 9.61 -15.63
C ASP A 185 -3.87 11.05 -15.83
N SER A 186 -4.38 12.01 -15.04
CA SER A 186 -3.88 13.38 -15.03
C SER A 186 -2.38 13.45 -14.68
N ALA A 187 -1.91 12.64 -13.74
CA ALA A 187 -0.51 12.58 -13.38
C ALA A 187 0.36 11.99 -14.50
N LEU A 188 -0.10 10.92 -15.19
CA LEU A 188 0.57 10.33 -16.35
C LEU A 188 0.73 11.36 -17.49
N GLN A 189 -0.30 12.18 -17.72
CA GLN A 189 -0.20 13.29 -18.70
C GLN A 189 0.85 14.31 -18.28
N LYS A 190 0.83 14.78 -17.04
CA LYS A 190 1.76 15.79 -16.51
C LYS A 190 3.21 15.36 -16.59
N VAL A 191 3.53 14.10 -16.34
CA VAL A 191 4.89 13.58 -16.41
C VAL A 191 5.29 13.11 -17.82
N GLY A 192 4.39 13.21 -18.80
CA GLY A 192 4.63 12.82 -20.19
C GLY A 192 4.59 11.30 -20.45
N ALA A 193 4.14 10.51 -19.49
CA ALA A 193 4.06 9.05 -19.62
C ALA A 193 3.09 8.61 -20.73
N GLN A 194 1.97 9.29 -20.89
CA GLN A 194 1.02 9.00 -21.96
C GLN A 194 1.61 9.22 -23.37
N ARG A 195 2.42 10.27 -23.55
CA ARG A 195 3.11 10.50 -24.81
C ARG A 195 4.13 9.40 -25.10
N LEU A 196 4.92 9.01 -24.12
CA LEU A 196 5.87 7.89 -24.24
C LEU A 196 5.15 6.59 -24.59
N TRP A 197 4.02 6.34 -23.96
CA TRP A 197 3.18 5.18 -24.24
C TRP A 197 2.63 5.19 -25.68
N GLN A 198 2.11 6.32 -26.14
CA GLN A 198 1.62 6.46 -27.52
C GLN A 198 2.75 6.24 -28.54
N GLN A 199 3.93 6.80 -28.31
CA GLN A 199 5.09 6.58 -29.16
C GLN A 199 5.48 5.11 -29.20
N PHE A 200 5.55 4.45 -28.04
CA PHE A 200 5.86 3.03 -27.94
C PHE A 200 4.84 2.16 -28.68
N SER A 201 3.55 2.33 -28.40
CA SER A 201 2.49 1.52 -29.02
C SER A 201 2.39 1.76 -30.54
N ASN A 202 2.59 3.00 -31.00
CA ASN A 202 2.63 3.32 -32.43
C ASN A 202 3.84 2.63 -33.11
N ASN A 203 5.02 2.65 -32.49
CA ASN A 203 6.20 1.97 -33.03
C ASN A 203 5.98 0.45 -33.08
N TYR A 204 5.41 -0.15 -32.04
CA TYR A 204 5.08 -1.57 -32.05
C TYR A 204 4.06 -1.93 -33.14
N ASN A 205 2.99 -1.17 -33.27
CA ASN A 205 1.94 -1.42 -34.28
C ASN A 205 2.48 -1.22 -35.70
N SER A 206 3.39 -0.26 -35.89
CA SER A 206 4.08 -0.06 -37.18
C SER A 206 4.99 -1.25 -37.52
N PHE A 207 5.74 -1.74 -36.52
CA PHE A 207 6.53 -2.96 -36.69
C PHE A 207 5.65 -4.18 -36.96
N ALA A 208 4.55 -4.37 -36.24
CA ALA A 208 3.63 -5.47 -36.49
C ALA A 208 3.01 -5.41 -37.90
N SER A 209 2.76 -4.23 -38.42
CA SER A 209 2.31 -4.03 -39.81
C SER A 209 3.41 -4.37 -40.81
N PHE A 210 4.65 -3.93 -40.55
CA PHE A 210 5.82 -4.31 -41.35
C PHE A 210 6.01 -5.84 -41.35
N TYR A 211 6.00 -6.50 -40.19
CA TYR A 211 6.12 -7.94 -40.07
C TYR A 211 5.12 -8.69 -40.97
N ARG A 212 3.85 -8.27 -40.95
CA ARG A 212 2.79 -8.89 -41.77
C ARG A 212 2.94 -8.65 -43.26
N SER A 213 3.71 -7.63 -43.66
CA SER A 213 4.00 -7.35 -45.06
C SER A 213 5.20 -8.17 -45.61
N LEU A 214 5.97 -8.82 -44.73
CA LEU A 214 7.14 -9.59 -45.11
C LEU A 214 6.76 -10.86 -45.88
N PRO A 215 7.52 -11.25 -46.91
CA PRO A 215 7.40 -12.54 -47.56
C PRO A 215 7.64 -13.71 -46.59
N SER A 216 7.02 -14.85 -46.86
CA SER A 216 7.19 -16.06 -46.05
C SER A 216 8.65 -16.53 -45.92
N ALA A 217 9.47 -16.27 -46.94
CA ALA A 217 10.92 -16.50 -46.92
C ALA A 217 11.63 -15.76 -45.81
N VAL A 218 11.17 -14.54 -45.44
CA VAL A 218 11.72 -13.75 -44.34
C VAL A 218 11.07 -14.11 -43.02
N THR A 219 9.73 -14.23 -42.98
CA THR A 219 9.02 -14.56 -41.72
C THR A 219 9.38 -15.94 -41.17
N SER A 220 9.90 -16.87 -42.03
CA SER A 220 10.41 -18.15 -41.53
C SER A 220 11.78 -18.06 -40.83
N LEU A 221 12.48 -16.92 -40.96
CA LEU A 221 13.79 -16.66 -40.36
C LEU A 221 13.71 -15.85 -39.06
N ILE A 222 12.54 -15.31 -38.74
CA ILE A 222 12.32 -14.45 -37.58
C ILE A 222 11.18 -15.00 -36.73
N SER A 223 11.26 -14.75 -35.43
CA SER A 223 10.25 -15.22 -34.46
C SER A 223 8.87 -14.61 -34.75
N PRO A 224 7.78 -15.36 -34.51
CA PRO A 224 6.42 -14.87 -34.71
C PRO A 224 6.05 -13.77 -33.74
N LEU A 225 5.19 -12.83 -34.19
CA LEU A 225 4.68 -11.73 -33.36
C LEU A 225 3.99 -12.27 -32.08
N PRO A 226 4.33 -11.76 -30.89
CA PRO A 226 3.66 -12.15 -29.66
C PRO A 226 2.24 -11.57 -29.55
N PHE A 227 2.01 -10.40 -30.18
CA PHE A 227 0.72 -9.70 -30.15
C PHE A 227 0.45 -9.04 -31.50
N ASP A 228 -0.81 -9.05 -31.93
CA ASP A 228 -1.22 -8.31 -33.13
C ASP A 228 -1.17 -6.81 -32.93
N THR A 229 -1.59 -6.35 -31.76
CA THR A 229 -1.55 -4.95 -31.31
C THR A 229 -1.39 -4.89 -29.80
N LEU A 230 -0.81 -3.82 -29.27
CA LEU A 230 -0.79 -3.56 -27.84
C LEU A 230 -2.03 -2.77 -27.45
N GLN A 231 -2.79 -3.29 -26.47
CA GLN A 231 -4.07 -2.71 -26.01
C GLN A 231 -4.07 -2.37 -24.51
N THR A 232 -2.90 -2.29 -23.88
CA THR A 232 -2.80 -1.99 -22.45
C THR A 232 -3.39 -0.63 -22.13
N ASN A 233 -4.33 -0.58 -21.18
CA ASN A 233 -4.75 0.67 -20.57
C ASN A 233 -3.72 1.09 -19.50
N LEU A 234 -2.79 1.96 -19.89
CA LEU A 234 -1.70 2.39 -19.03
C LEU A 234 -2.21 3.06 -17.74
N ALA A 235 -3.27 3.87 -17.83
CA ALA A 235 -3.85 4.56 -16.67
C ALA A 235 -4.44 3.56 -15.69
N LEU A 236 -5.23 2.61 -16.15
CA LEU A 236 -5.81 1.57 -15.29
C LEU A 236 -4.71 0.72 -14.63
N TYR A 237 -3.74 0.25 -15.42
CA TYR A 237 -2.64 -0.56 -14.91
C TYR A 237 -1.83 0.20 -13.84
N THR A 238 -1.43 1.45 -14.13
CA THR A 238 -0.66 2.27 -13.19
C THR A 238 -1.48 2.57 -11.92
N THR A 239 -2.79 2.80 -12.06
CA THR A 239 -3.69 3.01 -10.92
C THR A 239 -3.74 1.78 -10.02
N GLN A 240 -3.97 0.60 -10.57
CA GLN A 240 -4.05 -0.64 -9.80
C GLN A 240 -2.73 -0.94 -9.09
N LYS A 241 -1.60 -0.78 -9.77
CA LYS A 241 -0.27 -0.98 -9.18
C LYS A 241 0.08 0.10 -8.15
N GLY A 242 -0.32 1.34 -8.39
CA GLY A 242 -0.19 2.43 -7.42
C GLY A 242 -0.99 2.16 -6.15
N LEU A 243 -2.24 1.69 -6.28
CA LEU A 243 -3.05 1.27 -5.14
C LEU A 243 -2.46 0.05 -4.42
N ASP A 244 -1.94 -0.94 -5.14
CA ASP A 244 -1.23 -2.07 -4.53
C ASP A 244 -0.09 -1.59 -3.64
N GLY A 245 0.70 -0.62 -4.11
CA GLY A 245 1.79 0.00 -3.34
C GLY A 245 1.29 0.76 -2.12
N LEU A 246 0.22 1.56 -2.25
CA LEU A 246 -0.39 2.27 -1.12
C LEU A 246 -0.90 1.28 -0.06
N PHE A 247 -1.62 0.23 -0.45
CA PHE A 247 -2.10 -0.80 0.49
C PHE A 247 -0.94 -1.55 1.15
N TYR A 248 0.15 -1.82 0.40
CA TYR A 248 1.34 -2.43 1.00
C TYR A 248 1.90 -1.55 2.12
N MET A 249 2.08 -0.25 1.88
CA MET A 249 2.62 0.67 2.88
C MET A 249 1.66 0.88 4.06
N VAL A 250 0.34 0.94 3.82
CA VAL A 250 -0.67 0.95 4.90
C VAL A 250 -0.54 -0.30 5.78
N GLY A 251 -0.34 -1.47 5.17
CA GLY A 251 -0.10 -2.72 5.89
C GLY A 251 1.18 -2.69 6.72
N GLN A 252 2.26 -2.08 6.22
CA GLN A 252 3.50 -1.91 7.00
C GLN A 252 3.28 -1.03 8.23
N GLU A 253 2.50 0.04 8.09
CA GLU A 253 2.16 0.89 9.23
C GLU A 253 1.22 0.17 10.22
N GLU A 254 0.25 -0.63 9.74
CA GLU A 254 -0.58 -1.48 10.61
C GLU A 254 0.29 -2.44 11.44
N ILE A 255 1.29 -3.09 10.81
CA ILE A 255 2.25 -3.95 11.52
C ILE A 255 2.97 -3.16 12.61
N ARG A 256 3.45 -1.95 12.33
CA ARG A 256 4.12 -1.10 13.31
C ARG A 256 3.19 -0.78 14.49
N ILE A 257 1.96 -0.34 14.23
CA ILE A 257 0.98 0.00 15.28
C ILE A 257 0.68 -1.21 16.17
N ARG A 258 0.60 -2.40 15.59
CA ARG A 258 0.34 -3.64 16.34
C ARG A 258 1.49 -4.04 17.27
N HIS A 259 2.73 -3.85 16.81
CA HIS A 259 3.91 -4.37 17.52
C HIS A 259 4.71 -3.32 18.27
N ASP A 260 4.68 -2.06 17.85
CA ASP A 260 5.44 -0.97 18.46
C ASP A 260 4.53 0.02 19.21
N PRO A 261 4.61 0.09 20.56
CA PRO A 261 3.85 1.07 21.34
C PRO A 261 4.10 2.53 20.94
N VAL A 262 5.29 2.86 20.40
CA VAL A 262 5.63 4.23 19.97
C VAL A 262 4.82 4.64 18.74
N ALA A 263 4.48 3.69 17.88
CA ALA A 263 3.65 3.95 16.69
C ALA A 263 2.17 4.24 17.03
N ARG A 264 1.72 4.00 18.27
CA ARG A 264 0.34 4.23 18.73
C ARG A 264 0.14 5.69 19.12
N VAL A 265 0.11 6.56 18.13
CA VAL A 265 0.12 8.03 18.28
C VAL A 265 -1.15 8.63 18.92
N SER A 266 -2.26 7.90 19.02
CA SER A 266 -3.51 8.37 19.63
C SER A 266 -3.95 7.48 20.81
N GLU A 267 -4.86 8.00 21.66
CA GLU A 267 -5.41 7.25 22.79
C GLU A 267 -6.12 5.98 22.37
N ILE A 268 -6.95 6.06 21.32
CA ILE A 268 -7.69 4.89 20.82
C ILE A 268 -6.74 3.80 20.31
N LEU A 269 -5.64 4.18 19.64
CA LEU A 269 -4.63 3.21 19.20
C LEU A 269 -3.93 2.57 20.39
N ARG A 270 -3.57 3.34 21.42
CA ARG A 270 -2.98 2.77 22.66
C ARG A 270 -3.94 1.85 23.37
N LYS A 271 -5.23 2.24 23.46
CA LYS A 271 -6.27 1.45 24.12
C LYS A 271 -6.49 0.12 23.40
N VAL A 272 -6.72 0.15 22.09
CA VAL A 272 -7.10 -1.02 21.30
C VAL A 272 -5.91 -1.96 21.08
N PHE A 273 -4.81 -1.44 20.54
CA PHE A 273 -3.64 -2.28 20.21
C PHE A 273 -2.74 -2.56 21.43
N GLY A 274 -2.93 -1.84 22.55
CA GLY A 274 -2.25 -2.13 23.81
C GLY A 274 -2.63 -3.50 24.37
N THR A 275 -3.83 -3.99 24.08
CA THR A 275 -4.28 -5.33 24.52
C THR A 275 -3.56 -6.48 23.84
N LEU A 276 -2.93 -6.24 22.68
CA LEU A 276 -2.17 -7.26 21.93
C LEU A 276 -0.78 -7.54 22.53
N THR A 277 -0.26 -6.64 23.36
CA THR A 277 1.10 -6.75 23.94
C THR A 277 1.11 -7.33 25.36
N THR A 278 -0.03 -7.69 25.91
CA THR A 278 -0.18 -8.19 27.30
C THR A 278 -0.33 -9.71 27.40
N ASN A 279 -0.11 -10.46 26.30
CA ASN A 279 -0.12 -11.94 26.33
C ASN A 279 1.28 -12.51 26.14
#